data_3a8fe0e29ea3485127309ab0285c11fa
#
_entry.id   3a8fe0e29ea3485127309ab0285c11fa
#
_cell.length_a   1.000
_cell.length_b   1.000
_cell.length_c   1.000
_cell.angle_alpha   90.00
_cell.angle_beta   90.00
_cell.angle_gamma   90.00
#
_symmetry.space_group_name_H-M   'P 1'
#
loop_
_entity.id
_entity.type
_entity.pdbx_description
1 polymer ?
#
loop_
_entity_poly.entity_id
_entity_poly.type
_entity_poly.pdbx_seq_one_letter_code
_entity_poly.pdbx_strand_id
1 'polypeptide(L)'
;MKHNIKITILLLAMFFITQMIGLFVISRYAPEIKQITDSSGNVTNITSYNLPYGMDPPEGVTPQSTLISIVFAIAIAVFLMLFLMKYRAEIFLRIWFFVVVILALGITFNSFLLKIPNSSFIAIIVAIPIAIFKIFKRNIIVHNLSELLIYPGIASIFVPLLNIWSIVLLLILISAYDIYAVWHAGFMQKMAQYQIEKLKVFTGFFIPYLGKKERAEIKNAKLSKLKDKKVKVSLAILGGGDVVFPLILAGVVF
;
A
#
# COMPACT_ATOMS: atom_id res chain seq x y z
N MET A 1 -0.79 21.15 -18.90
CA MET A 1 -0.39 20.30 -17.77
C MET A 1 -0.91 20.88 -16.47
N LYS A 2 -1.73 20.12 -15.71
CA LYS A 2 -2.33 20.58 -14.44
C LYS A 2 -1.30 20.77 -13.31
N HIS A 3 -0.17 20.04 -13.33
CA HIS A 3 0.85 20.03 -12.27
C HIS A 3 2.19 20.57 -12.77
N ASN A 4 3.01 21.07 -11.84
CA ASN A 4 4.38 21.49 -12.14
C ASN A 4 5.22 20.22 -12.41
N ILE A 5 6.02 20.24 -13.48
CA ILE A 5 6.84 19.09 -13.90
C ILE A 5 7.75 18.56 -12.76
N LYS A 6 8.23 19.42 -11.87
CA LYS A 6 9.03 19.03 -10.71
C LYS A 6 8.27 18.12 -9.75
N ILE A 7 6.96 18.35 -9.58
CA ILE A 7 6.09 17.54 -8.70
C ILE A 7 5.84 16.18 -9.33
N THR A 8 5.61 16.13 -10.64
CA THR A 8 5.44 14.88 -11.37
C THR A 8 6.71 14.03 -11.31
N ILE A 9 7.89 14.64 -11.50
CA ILE A 9 9.18 13.95 -11.38
C ILE A 9 9.36 13.40 -9.96
N LEU A 10 9.00 14.16 -8.91
CA LEU A 10 9.13 13.70 -7.53
C LEU A 10 8.20 12.51 -7.24
N LEU A 11 6.94 12.54 -7.70
CA LEU A 11 6.02 11.40 -7.56
C LEU A 11 6.52 10.17 -8.31
N LEU A 12 7.06 10.34 -9.54
CA LEU A 12 7.67 9.26 -10.30
C LEU A 12 8.90 8.69 -9.59
N ALA A 13 9.75 9.55 -9.02
CA ALA A 13 10.91 9.10 -8.25
C ALA A 13 10.48 8.25 -7.04
N MET A 14 9.45 8.69 -6.29
CA MET A 14 8.90 7.92 -5.18
C MET A 14 8.32 6.58 -5.65
N PHE A 15 7.62 6.56 -6.78
CA PHE A 15 7.13 5.33 -7.40
C PHE A 15 8.29 4.37 -7.69
N PHE A 16 9.32 4.82 -8.43
CA PHE A 16 10.46 3.96 -8.78
C PHE A 16 11.24 3.47 -7.55
N ILE A 17 11.47 4.33 -6.57
CA ILE A 17 12.11 3.93 -5.29
C ILE A 17 11.30 2.81 -4.63
N THR A 18 9.97 2.95 -4.59
CA THR A 18 9.10 1.91 -4.03
C THR A 18 9.20 0.59 -4.79
N GLN A 19 9.26 0.63 -6.14
CA GLN A 19 9.43 -0.58 -6.95
C GLN A 19 10.77 -1.26 -6.62
N MET A 20 11.86 -0.51 -6.52
CA MET A 20 13.19 -1.05 -6.20
C MET A 20 13.21 -1.69 -4.79
N ILE A 21 12.70 -0.98 -3.78
CA ILE A 21 12.59 -1.53 -2.42
C ILE A 21 11.68 -2.76 -2.42
N GLY A 22 10.57 -2.70 -3.15
CA GLY A 22 9.60 -3.79 -3.20
C GLY A 22 10.17 -5.06 -3.82
N LEU A 23 10.83 -4.98 -4.95
CA LEU A 23 11.50 -6.14 -5.57
C LEU A 23 12.58 -6.71 -4.64
N PHE A 24 13.35 -5.87 -3.96
CA PHE A 24 14.29 -6.34 -2.94
C PHE A 24 13.58 -7.10 -1.82
N VAL A 25 12.49 -6.56 -1.25
CA VAL A 25 11.74 -7.23 -0.18
C VAL A 25 11.13 -8.54 -0.66
N ILE A 26 10.52 -8.56 -1.85
CA ILE A 26 9.95 -9.77 -2.46
C ILE A 26 11.03 -10.84 -2.67
N SER A 27 12.22 -10.48 -3.18
CA SER A 27 13.32 -11.43 -3.38
C SER A 27 13.80 -12.09 -2.08
N ARG A 28 13.63 -11.39 -0.93
CA ARG A 28 13.99 -11.96 0.38
C ARG A 28 13.02 -13.01 0.88
N TYR A 29 11.79 -13.02 0.36
CA TYR A 29 10.72 -13.98 0.66
C TYR A 29 10.43 -14.91 -0.52
N ALA A 30 11.37 -14.98 -1.49
CA ALA A 30 11.25 -15.92 -2.59
C ALA A 30 11.10 -17.35 -2.07
N PRO A 31 10.24 -18.18 -2.70
CA PRO A 31 9.99 -19.54 -2.26
C PRO A 31 11.24 -20.41 -2.33
N GLU A 32 11.47 -21.22 -1.32
CA GLU A 32 12.50 -22.25 -1.32
C GLU A 32 11.89 -23.58 -1.79
N ILE A 33 12.48 -24.20 -2.80
CA ILE A 33 12.11 -25.55 -3.23
C ILE A 33 12.89 -26.55 -2.39
N LYS A 34 12.18 -27.27 -1.49
CA LYS A 34 12.75 -28.36 -0.69
C LYS A 34 12.38 -29.70 -1.32
N GLN A 35 13.40 -30.51 -1.62
CA GLN A 35 13.19 -31.89 -2.05
C GLN A 35 13.00 -32.75 -0.81
N ILE A 36 11.85 -33.39 -0.69
CA ILE A 36 11.58 -34.37 0.36
C ILE A 36 11.48 -35.73 -0.30
N THR A 37 12.34 -36.66 0.16
CA THR A 37 12.27 -38.04 -0.27
C THR A 37 11.35 -38.77 0.69
N ASP A 38 10.26 -39.33 0.18
CA ASP A 38 9.33 -40.16 0.95
C ASP A 38 10.00 -41.50 1.34
N SER A 39 9.45 -42.14 2.36
CA SER A 39 9.89 -43.49 2.80
C SER A 39 9.89 -44.54 1.69
N SER A 40 9.18 -44.30 0.59
CA SER A 40 9.13 -45.11 -0.63
C SER A 40 10.21 -44.76 -1.67
N GLY A 41 11.13 -43.79 -1.38
CA GLY A 41 12.16 -43.34 -2.31
C GLY A 41 11.71 -42.33 -3.36
N ASN A 42 10.44 -41.89 -3.35
CA ASN A 42 9.95 -40.88 -4.29
C ASN A 42 10.38 -39.48 -3.84
N VAL A 43 10.97 -38.71 -4.75
CA VAL A 43 11.38 -37.32 -4.52
C VAL A 43 10.21 -36.41 -4.90
N THR A 44 9.66 -35.72 -3.90
CA THR A 44 8.64 -34.68 -4.12
C THR A 44 9.23 -33.31 -3.82
N ASN A 45 8.98 -32.35 -4.74
CA ASN A 45 9.35 -30.96 -4.52
C ASN A 45 8.25 -30.24 -3.77
N ILE A 46 8.56 -29.77 -2.56
CA ILE A 46 7.64 -28.93 -1.78
C ILE A 46 8.14 -27.51 -1.80
N THR A 47 7.27 -26.60 -2.22
CA THR A 47 7.53 -25.15 -2.16
C THR A 47 7.26 -24.64 -0.74
N SER A 48 8.30 -24.13 -0.10
CA SER A 48 8.22 -23.57 1.27
C SER A 48 8.35 -22.05 1.19
N TYR A 49 7.45 -21.35 1.85
CA TYR A 49 7.49 -19.91 2.03
C TYR A 49 7.90 -19.60 3.46
N ASN A 50 8.54 -18.46 3.69
CA ASN A 50 9.02 -18.05 5.01
C ASN A 50 8.59 -16.60 5.31
N LEU A 51 7.30 -16.28 5.09
CA LEU A 51 6.77 -14.99 5.46
C LEU A 51 6.58 -14.91 6.99
N PRO A 52 6.88 -13.78 7.63
CA PRO A 52 6.67 -13.62 9.05
C PRO A 52 5.18 -13.55 9.40
N TYR A 53 4.85 -13.76 10.67
CA TYR A 53 3.50 -13.57 11.25
C TYR A 53 2.44 -14.52 10.70
N GLY A 54 2.81 -15.68 10.18
CA GLY A 54 1.87 -16.66 9.62
C GLY A 54 1.19 -16.19 8.33
N MET A 55 1.84 -15.34 7.56
CA MET A 55 1.32 -14.83 6.29
C MET A 55 1.69 -15.72 5.10
N ASP A 56 2.15 -16.94 5.35
CA ASP A 56 2.44 -17.90 4.29
C ASP A 56 1.17 -18.27 3.50
N PRO A 57 1.28 -18.53 2.19
CA PRO A 57 0.16 -18.99 1.40
C PRO A 57 -0.46 -20.27 1.99
N PRO A 58 -1.79 -20.40 2.00
CA PRO A 58 -2.44 -21.64 2.43
C PRO A 58 -2.06 -22.81 1.54
N GLU A 59 -1.86 -23.99 2.15
CA GLU A 59 -1.52 -25.22 1.41
C GLU A 59 -2.67 -25.64 0.47
N GLY A 60 -2.32 -26.15 -0.71
CA GLY A 60 -3.28 -26.69 -1.68
C GLY A 60 -4.14 -25.67 -2.44
N VAL A 61 -3.86 -24.37 -2.30
CA VAL A 61 -4.61 -23.32 -3.00
C VAL A 61 -4.08 -23.16 -4.42
N THR A 62 -5.00 -23.20 -5.41
CA THR A 62 -4.62 -22.94 -6.81
C THR A 62 -4.67 -21.43 -7.13
N PRO A 63 -3.86 -20.94 -8.09
CA PRO A 63 -3.90 -19.52 -8.48
C PRO A 63 -5.30 -19.03 -8.93
N GLN A 64 -6.11 -19.92 -9.53
CA GLN A 64 -7.48 -19.59 -9.93
C GLN A 64 -8.42 -19.40 -8.73
N SER A 65 -8.37 -20.30 -7.74
CA SER A 65 -9.16 -20.17 -6.51
C SER A 65 -8.71 -18.93 -5.71
N THR A 66 -7.43 -18.63 -5.70
CA THR A 66 -6.87 -17.42 -5.07
C THR A 66 -7.42 -16.16 -5.72
N LEU A 67 -7.44 -16.09 -7.06
CA LEU A 67 -7.97 -14.93 -7.77
C LEU A 67 -9.44 -14.68 -7.41
N ILE A 68 -10.27 -15.72 -7.43
CA ILE A 68 -11.69 -15.63 -7.04
C ILE A 68 -11.80 -15.12 -5.60
N SER A 69 -11.01 -15.67 -4.69
CA SER A 69 -11.00 -15.27 -3.28
C SER A 69 -10.59 -13.81 -3.09
N ILE A 70 -9.58 -13.33 -3.83
CA ILE A 70 -9.14 -11.92 -3.79
C ILE A 70 -10.23 -11.00 -4.30
N VAL A 71 -10.88 -11.32 -5.43
CA VAL A 71 -11.97 -10.50 -5.97
C VAL A 71 -13.14 -10.43 -4.99
N PHE A 72 -13.47 -11.56 -4.36
CA PHE A 72 -14.54 -11.61 -3.35
C PHE A 72 -14.16 -10.81 -2.09
N ALA A 73 -12.90 -10.93 -1.65
CA ALA A 73 -12.38 -10.16 -0.52
C ALA A 73 -12.40 -8.64 -0.78
N ILE A 74 -12.05 -8.20 -2.00
CA ILE A 74 -12.15 -6.78 -2.40
C ILE A 74 -13.61 -6.32 -2.34
N ALA A 75 -14.55 -7.09 -2.88
CA ALA A 75 -15.97 -6.76 -2.84
C ALA A 75 -16.49 -6.64 -1.40
N ILE A 76 -16.12 -7.59 -0.53
CA ILE A 76 -16.47 -7.55 0.90
C ILE A 76 -15.83 -6.34 1.57
N ALA A 77 -14.57 -6.04 1.30
CA ALA A 77 -13.86 -4.90 1.89
C ALA A 77 -14.51 -3.56 1.52
N VAL A 78 -14.89 -3.39 0.25
CA VAL A 78 -15.62 -2.20 -0.22
C VAL A 78 -16.99 -2.10 0.47
N PHE A 79 -17.74 -3.18 0.51
CA PHE A 79 -19.04 -3.22 1.20
C PHE A 79 -18.89 -2.88 2.69
N LEU A 80 -17.94 -3.52 3.38
CA LEU A 80 -17.66 -3.27 4.79
C LEU A 80 -17.25 -1.82 5.04
N MET A 81 -16.39 -1.27 4.18
CA MET A 81 -15.97 0.13 4.28
C MET A 81 -17.16 1.08 4.16
N LEU A 82 -18.04 0.88 3.17
CA LEU A 82 -19.26 1.68 3.00
C LEU A 82 -20.21 1.54 4.20
N PHE A 83 -20.35 0.32 4.73
CA PHE A 83 -21.14 0.04 5.92
C PHE A 83 -20.59 0.78 7.14
N LEU A 84 -19.29 0.66 7.42
CA LEU A 84 -18.64 1.33 8.55
C LEU A 84 -18.66 2.86 8.42
N MET A 85 -18.57 3.39 7.19
CA MET A 85 -18.76 4.83 6.93
C MET A 85 -20.16 5.29 7.31
N LYS A 86 -21.21 4.51 6.97
CA LYS A 86 -22.60 4.81 7.32
C LYS A 86 -22.81 4.88 8.82
N TYR A 87 -22.17 3.98 9.59
CA TYR A 87 -22.28 3.94 11.06
C TYR A 87 -21.22 4.80 11.78
N ARG A 88 -20.44 5.60 11.04
CA ARG A 88 -19.41 6.49 11.59
C ARG A 88 -18.40 5.77 12.50
N ALA A 89 -18.03 4.56 12.17
CA ALA A 89 -17.10 3.72 12.94
C ALA A 89 -15.63 4.18 12.76
N GLU A 90 -15.35 5.47 12.91
CA GLU A 90 -14.05 6.09 12.60
C GLU A 90 -12.91 5.55 13.46
N ILE A 91 -13.20 5.29 14.74
CA ILE A 91 -12.19 4.76 15.69
C ILE A 91 -11.80 3.34 15.27
N PHE A 92 -12.79 2.48 14.95
CA PHE A 92 -12.55 1.13 14.49
C PHE A 92 -11.69 1.11 13.22
N LEU A 93 -12.05 1.94 12.22
CA LEU A 93 -11.31 2.03 10.98
C LEU A 93 -9.86 2.50 11.20
N ARG A 94 -9.63 3.48 12.10
CA ARG A 94 -8.26 3.93 12.43
C ARG A 94 -7.44 2.83 13.08
N ILE A 95 -8.02 2.07 14.01
CA ILE A 95 -7.34 0.95 14.66
C ILE A 95 -7.03 -0.12 13.62
N TRP A 96 -7.98 -0.44 12.73
CA TRP A 96 -7.77 -1.39 11.66
C TRP A 96 -6.61 -0.98 10.74
N PHE A 97 -6.61 0.27 10.26
CA PHE A 97 -5.49 0.81 9.46
C PHE A 97 -4.17 0.76 10.23
N PHE A 98 -4.19 1.06 11.51
CA PHE A 98 -2.99 1.00 12.35
C PHE A 98 -2.40 -0.40 12.40
N VAL A 99 -3.22 -1.43 12.61
CA VAL A 99 -2.77 -2.83 12.61
C VAL A 99 -2.21 -3.23 11.24
N VAL A 100 -2.92 -2.91 10.16
CA VAL A 100 -2.45 -3.22 8.79
C VAL A 100 -1.11 -2.54 8.48
N VAL A 101 -0.93 -1.29 8.90
CA VAL A 101 0.32 -0.54 8.71
C VAL A 101 1.47 -1.18 9.50
N ILE A 102 1.23 -1.62 10.75
CA ILE A 102 2.25 -2.31 11.55
C ILE A 102 2.67 -3.61 10.87
N LEU A 103 1.72 -4.43 10.41
CA LEU A 103 2.02 -5.69 9.74
C LEU A 103 2.81 -5.48 8.45
N ALA A 104 2.37 -4.56 7.59
CA ALA A 104 3.05 -4.26 6.33
C ALA A 104 4.48 -3.74 6.56
N LEU A 105 4.67 -2.79 7.48
CA LEU A 105 6.00 -2.31 7.86
C LEU A 105 6.83 -3.41 8.52
N GLY A 106 6.22 -4.24 9.37
CA GLY A 106 6.87 -5.35 10.02
C GLY A 106 7.43 -6.35 9.02
N ILE A 107 6.68 -6.73 7.99
CA ILE A 107 7.16 -7.61 6.90
C ILE A 107 8.34 -6.96 6.18
N THR A 108 8.22 -5.69 5.82
CA THR A 108 9.30 -4.98 5.13
C THR A 108 10.56 -4.91 6.00
N PHE A 109 10.46 -4.51 7.27
CA PHE A 109 11.63 -4.45 8.15
C PHE A 109 12.22 -5.83 8.42
N ASN A 110 11.37 -6.86 8.58
CA ASN A 110 11.86 -8.23 8.77
C ASN A 110 12.72 -8.69 7.59
N SER A 111 12.41 -8.29 6.36
CA SER A 111 13.22 -8.64 5.18
C SER A 111 14.67 -8.15 5.25
N PHE A 112 14.92 -7.02 5.93
CA PHE A 112 16.25 -6.50 6.18
C PHE A 112 16.95 -7.17 7.37
N LEU A 113 16.20 -7.79 8.27
CA LEU A 113 16.66 -8.34 9.54
C LEU A 113 16.73 -9.87 9.57
N LEU A 114 16.51 -10.57 8.45
CA LEU A 114 16.38 -12.05 8.39
C LEU A 114 17.55 -12.82 9.01
N LYS A 115 18.74 -12.22 9.09
CA LYS A 115 19.93 -12.85 9.69
C LYS A 115 19.99 -12.71 11.22
N ILE A 116 19.09 -11.94 11.83
CA ILE A 116 19.07 -11.65 13.25
C ILE A 116 18.07 -12.57 13.94
N PRO A 117 18.42 -13.23 15.07
CA PRO A 117 17.48 -14.01 15.83
C PRO A 117 16.30 -13.13 16.29
N ASN A 118 15.09 -13.68 16.24
CA ASN A 118 13.85 -12.97 16.57
C ASN A 118 13.59 -11.72 15.69
N SER A 119 14.08 -11.71 14.44
CA SER A 119 13.92 -10.60 13.49
C SER A 119 12.48 -10.11 13.35
N SER A 120 11.50 -11.04 13.33
CA SER A 120 10.08 -10.70 13.21
C SER A 120 9.57 -9.87 14.41
N PHE A 121 10.02 -10.18 15.62
CA PHE A 121 9.65 -9.40 16.80
C PHE A 121 10.30 -8.02 16.81
N ILE A 122 11.59 -7.95 16.45
CA ILE A 122 12.33 -6.68 16.34
C ILE A 122 11.68 -5.79 15.27
N ALA A 123 11.30 -6.36 14.13
CA ALA A 123 10.66 -5.64 13.05
C ALA A 123 9.33 -5.00 13.47
N ILE A 124 8.49 -5.69 14.25
CA ILE A 124 7.27 -5.09 14.82
C ILE A 124 7.59 -3.95 15.80
N ILE A 125 8.57 -4.13 16.68
CA ILE A 125 8.97 -3.06 17.62
C ILE A 125 9.37 -1.78 16.87
N VAL A 126 10.07 -1.91 15.75
CA VAL A 126 10.46 -0.78 14.90
C VAL A 126 9.26 -0.22 14.11
N ALA A 127 8.34 -1.07 13.68
CA ALA A 127 7.16 -0.67 12.91
C ALA A 127 6.16 0.16 13.74
N ILE A 128 5.96 -0.19 15.02
CA ILE A 128 4.97 0.45 15.91
C ILE A 128 5.16 1.98 16.00
N PRO A 129 6.35 2.54 16.34
CA PRO A 129 6.53 3.98 16.41
C PRO A 129 6.19 4.68 15.08
N ILE A 130 6.64 4.12 13.95
CA ILE A 130 6.39 4.68 12.62
C ILE A 130 4.88 4.69 12.33
N ALA A 131 4.18 3.59 12.63
CA ALA A 131 2.73 3.48 12.47
C ALA A 131 1.98 4.50 13.36
N ILE A 132 2.42 4.70 14.61
CA ILE A 132 1.86 5.73 15.51
C ILE A 132 2.04 7.12 14.89
N PHE A 133 3.25 7.46 14.45
CA PHE A 133 3.50 8.76 13.82
C PHE A 133 2.68 8.94 12.54
N LYS A 134 2.54 7.89 11.69
CA LYS A 134 1.77 7.93 10.46
C LYS A 134 0.27 8.16 10.71
N ILE A 135 -0.32 7.41 11.63
CA ILE A 135 -1.78 7.40 11.83
C ILE A 135 -2.23 8.55 12.73
N PHE A 136 -1.47 8.87 13.79
CA PHE A 136 -1.89 9.83 14.81
C PHE A 136 -1.23 11.20 14.68
N LYS A 137 0.00 11.29 14.13
CA LYS A 137 0.70 12.56 13.90
C LYS A 137 0.80 12.83 12.40
N ARG A 138 0.04 13.80 11.89
CA ARG A 138 -0.02 14.18 10.48
C ARG A 138 1.27 14.84 9.98
N ASN A 139 2.32 14.07 9.79
CA ASN A 139 3.54 14.55 9.18
C ASN A 139 3.64 14.00 7.76
N ILE A 140 3.68 14.89 6.76
CA ILE A 140 3.74 14.53 5.34
C ILE A 140 5.00 13.73 5.01
N ILE A 141 6.12 14.07 5.64
CA ILE A 141 7.40 13.36 5.40
C ILE A 141 7.31 11.93 5.92
N VAL A 142 6.86 11.77 7.18
CA VAL A 142 6.69 10.44 7.79
C VAL A 142 5.68 9.61 7.00
N HIS A 143 4.58 10.24 6.56
CA HIS A 143 3.56 9.59 5.74
C HIS A 143 4.18 9.06 4.45
N ASN A 144 4.82 9.89 3.63
CA ASN A 144 5.39 9.47 2.36
C ASN A 144 6.53 8.45 2.53
N LEU A 145 7.41 8.61 3.55
CA LEU A 145 8.45 7.65 3.84
C LEU A 145 7.89 6.29 4.28
N SER A 146 6.83 6.30 5.09
CA SER A 146 6.19 5.03 5.49
C SER A 146 5.51 4.34 4.32
N GLU A 147 4.91 5.08 3.37
CA GLU A 147 4.31 4.50 2.16
C GLU A 147 5.35 3.77 1.29
N LEU A 148 6.58 4.30 1.18
CA LEU A 148 7.68 3.62 0.48
C LEU A 148 7.94 2.21 1.02
N LEU A 149 7.66 1.97 2.30
CA LEU A 149 7.91 0.71 2.99
C LEU A 149 6.65 -0.15 3.16
N ILE A 150 5.46 0.45 3.20
CA ILE A 150 4.18 -0.27 3.35
C ILE A 150 3.88 -1.09 2.09
N TYR A 151 4.02 -0.51 0.90
CA TYR A 151 3.70 -1.19 -0.36
C TYR A 151 4.56 -2.43 -0.61
N PRO A 152 5.88 -2.44 -0.36
CA PRO A 152 6.70 -3.64 -0.37
C PRO A 152 6.18 -4.76 0.52
N GLY A 153 5.81 -4.44 1.75
CA GLY A 153 5.25 -5.43 2.69
C GLY A 153 3.92 -6.02 2.21
N ILE A 154 3.03 -5.18 1.67
CA ILE A 154 1.78 -5.64 1.09
C ILE A 154 2.04 -6.54 -0.12
N ALA A 155 2.90 -6.10 -1.05
CA ALA A 155 3.20 -6.87 -2.25
C ALA A 155 3.78 -8.24 -1.94
N SER A 156 4.64 -8.35 -0.91
CA SER A 156 5.23 -9.63 -0.49
C SER A 156 4.21 -10.68 -0.06
N ILE A 157 3.04 -10.27 0.44
CA ILE A 157 1.96 -11.19 0.79
C ILE A 157 1.23 -11.68 -0.47
N PHE A 158 1.02 -10.80 -1.46
CA PHE A 158 0.22 -11.13 -2.64
C PHE A 158 1.00 -11.86 -3.73
N VAL A 159 2.30 -11.57 -3.89
CA VAL A 159 3.13 -12.16 -4.94
C VAL A 159 3.11 -13.69 -4.91
N PRO A 160 3.32 -14.39 -3.78
CA PRO A 160 3.31 -15.86 -3.75
C PRO A 160 1.92 -16.49 -3.98
N LEU A 161 0.86 -15.69 -3.93
CA LEU A 161 -0.51 -16.16 -4.13
C LEU A 161 -0.96 -16.13 -5.60
N LEU A 162 -0.23 -15.44 -6.47
CA LEU A 162 -0.64 -15.13 -7.84
C LEU A 162 0.36 -15.71 -8.85
N ASN A 163 -0.14 -16.10 -10.01
CA ASN A 163 0.68 -16.34 -11.21
C ASN A 163 0.44 -15.22 -12.23
N ILE A 164 1.22 -15.22 -13.33
CA ILE A 164 1.16 -14.18 -14.38
C ILE A 164 -0.26 -14.01 -14.92
N TRP A 165 -0.98 -15.10 -15.19
CA TRP A 165 -2.34 -15.02 -15.71
C TRP A 165 -3.32 -14.45 -14.70
N SER A 166 -3.21 -14.86 -13.43
CA SER A 166 -4.08 -14.38 -12.36
C SER A 166 -3.87 -12.89 -12.09
N ILE A 167 -2.63 -12.40 -12.08
CA ILE A 167 -2.37 -10.96 -11.85
C ILE A 167 -2.84 -10.12 -13.04
N VAL A 168 -2.62 -10.55 -14.29
CA VAL A 168 -3.11 -9.82 -15.46
C VAL A 168 -4.63 -9.74 -15.45
N LEU A 169 -5.32 -10.86 -15.17
CA LEU A 169 -6.77 -10.87 -15.09
C LEU A 169 -7.28 -10.00 -13.94
N LEU A 170 -6.62 -10.04 -12.80
CA LEU A 170 -6.94 -9.18 -11.64
C LEU A 170 -6.81 -7.70 -11.99
N LEU A 171 -5.75 -7.31 -12.69
CA LEU A 171 -5.54 -5.91 -13.13
C LEU A 171 -6.65 -5.45 -14.10
N ILE A 172 -7.08 -6.30 -15.02
CA ILE A 172 -8.20 -6.01 -15.93
C ILE A 172 -9.51 -5.81 -15.14
N LEU A 173 -9.79 -6.70 -14.19
CA LEU A 173 -10.98 -6.61 -13.34
C LEU A 173 -10.98 -5.34 -12.48
N ILE A 174 -9.83 -5.00 -11.86
CA ILE A 174 -9.69 -3.78 -11.07
C ILE A 174 -9.85 -2.54 -11.95
N SER A 175 -9.27 -2.53 -13.16
CA SER A 175 -9.42 -1.41 -14.10
C SER A 175 -10.89 -1.21 -14.50
N ALA A 176 -11.61 -2.28 -14.80
CA ALA A 176 -13.05 -2.20 -15.10
C ALA A 176 -13.87 -1.71 -13.89
N TYR A 177 -13.52 -2.19 -12.69
CA TYR A 177 -14.14 -1.73 -11.44
C TYR A 177 -13.88 -0.24 -11.19
N ASP A 178 -12.64 0.25 -11.39
CA ASP A 178 -12.28 1.65 -11.18
C ASP A 178 -13.04 2.57 -12.13
N ILE A 179 -13.15 2.21 -13.41
CA ILE A 179 -13.97 2.94 -14.38
C ILE A 179 -15.42 3.04 -13.92
N TYR A 180 -16.01 1.92 -13.51
CA TYR A 180 -17.38 1.90 -13.01
C TYR A 180 -17.54 2.71 -11.71
N ALA A 181 -16.65 2.54 -10.75
CA ALA A 181 -16.69 3.18 -9.44
C ALA A 181 -16.53 4.70 -9.52
N VAL A 182 -15.73 5.19 -10.48
CA VAL A 182 -15.49 6.63 -10.66
C VAL A 182 -16.61 7.27 -11.50
N TRP A 183 -17.00 6.66 -12.61
CA TRP A 183 -17.89 7.30 -13.58
C TRP A 183 -19.37 7.11 -13.30
N HIS A 184 -19.77 5.95 -12.76
CA HIS A 184 -21.19 5.64 -12.56
C HIS A 184 -21.61 5.70 -11.08
N ALA A 185 -20.84 5.09 -10.19
CA ALA A 185 -21.29 4.95 -8.81
C ALA A 185 -20.91 6.14 -7.90
N GLY A 186 -19.85 6.89 -8.22
CA GLY A 186 -19.39 8.07 -7.45
C GLY A 186 -19.01 7.79 -5.99
N PHE A 187 -19.08 6.52 -5.54
CA PHE A 187 -18.80 6.17 -4.15
C PHE A 187 -17.30 6.22 -3.82
N MET A 188 -16.44 5.99 -4.81
CA MET A 188 -14.99 6.04 -4.62
C MET A 188 -14.51 7.43 -4.20
N GLN A 189 -15.09 8.47 -4.79
CA GLN A 189 -14.83 9.85 -4.39
C GLN A 189 -15.29 10.13 -2.97
N LYS A 190 -16.47 9.62 -2.57
CA LYS A 190 -17.00 9.75 -1.21
C LYS A 190 -16.12 9.01 -0.20
N MET A 191 -15.63 7.81 -0.55
CA MET A 191 -14.70 7.05 0.29
C MET A 191 -13.38 7.80 0.49
N ALA A 192 -12.79 8.31 -0.60
CA ALA A 192 -11.54 9.08 -0.53
C ALA A 192 -11.72 10.34 0.32
N GLN A 193 -12.80 11.09 0.12
CA GLN A 193 -13.12 12.26 0.92
C GLN A 193 -13.30 11.91 2.39
N TYR A 194 -14.01 10.85 2.73
CA TYR A 194 -14.19 10.36 4.09
C TYR A 194 -12.85 9.97 4.73
N GLN A 195 -11.98 9.26 4.00
CA GLN A 195 -10.65 8.90 4.50
C GLN A 195 -9.81 10.15 4.81
N ILE A 196 -9.83 11.16 3.95
CA ILE A 196 -9.04 12.38 4.12
C ILE A 196 -9.63 13.27 5.23
N GLU A 197 -10.94 13.51 5.26
CA GLU A 197 -11.57 14.48 6.14
C GLU A 197 -11.89 13.90 7.51
N LYS A 198 -12.43 12.69 7.59
CA LYS A 198 -12.92 12.05 8.81
C LYS A 198 -11.88 11.16 9.47
N LEU A 199 -11.39 10.17 8.72
CA LEU A 199 -10.37 9.26 9.24
C LEU A 199 -9.02 9.96 9.40
N LYS A 200 -8.75 10.95 8.53
CA LYS A 200 -7.47 11.65 8.49
C LYS A 200 -6.30 10.69 8.18
N VAL A 201 -6.62 9.58 7.57
CA VAL A 201 -5.70 8.56 7.07
C VAL A 201 -5.92 8.47 5.57
N PHE A 202 -4.84 8.51 4.82
CA PHE A 202 -4.86 8.37 3.37
C PHE A 202 -3.80 7.34 2.95
N THR A 203 -4.09 6.55 1.93
CA THR A 203 -3.17 5.61 1.30
C THR A 203 -2.75 6.16 -0.05
N GLY A 204 -1.47 6.44 -0.20
CA GLY A 204 -0.90 7.04 -1.41
C GLY A 204 0.15 8.09 -1.09
N PHE A 205 0.94 8.44 -2.09
CA PHE A 205 1.88 9.55 -1.98
C PHE A 205 1.17 10.87 -2.23
N PHE A 206 1.50 11.88 -1.44
CA PHE A 206 0.98 13.22 -1.68
C PHE A 206 2.03 14.30 -1.44
N ILE A 207 2.03 15.27 -2.35
CA ILE A 207 2.94 16.41 -2.32
C ILE A 207 2.10 17.69 -2.33
N PRO A 208 2.12 18.46 -1.22
CA PRO A 208 1.49 19.76 -1.20
C PRO A 208 2.30 20.75 -2.05
N TYR A 209 1.60 21.55 -2.84
CA TYR A 209 2.23 22.60 -3.64
C TYR A 209 1.37 23.86 -3.72
N LEU A 210 2.04 24.97 -3.94
CA LEU A 210 1.38 26.23 -4.21
C LEU A 210 1.19 26.41 -5.72
N GLY A 211 -0.03 26.67 -6.14
CA GLY A 211 -0.32 27.02 -7.52
C GLY A 211 0.36 28.32 -7.95
N LYS A 212 0.34 28.60 -9.26
CA LYS A 212 0.96 29.84 -9.79
C LYS A 212 0.29 31.09 -9.24
N LYS A 213 -1.03 31.07 -9.06
CA LYS A 213 -1.82 32.20 -8.51
C LYS A 213 -1.47 32.45 -7.05
N GLU A 214 -1.47 31.39 -6.24
CA GLU A 214 -1.17 31.48 -4.80
C GLU A 214 0.30 31.93 -4.57
N ARG A 215 1.24 31.48 -5.41
CA ARG A 215 2.64 31.97 -5.36
C ARG A 215 2.74 33.45 -5.67
N ALA A 216 2.00 33.92 -6.69
CA ALA A 216 1.98 35.35 -7.04
C ALA A 216 1.34 36.19 -5.91
N GLU A 217 0.26 35.71 -5.31
CA GLU A 217 -0.39 36.37 -4.17
C GLU A 217 0.54 36.48 -2.97
N ILE A 218 1.26 35.40 -2.62
CA ILE A 218 2.23 35.41 -1.51
C ILE A 218 3.39 36.36 -1.80
N LYS A 219 3.89 36.38 -3.06
CA LYS A 219 4.98 37.26 -3.45
C LYS A 219 4.62 38.74 -3.40
N ASN A 220 3.36 39.04 -3.70
CA ASN A 220 2.85 40.43 -3.75
C ASN A 220 2.23 40.89 -2.41
N ALA A 221 2.00 39.97 -1.45
CA ALA A 221 1.48 40.33 -0.13
C ALA A 221 2.59 40.84 0.79
N LYS A 222 2.38 42.03 1.40
CA LYS A 222 3.24 42.50 2.48
C LYS A 222 3.21 41.52 3.64
N LEU A 223 4.36 41.26 4.28
CA LEU A 223 4.52 40.30 5.39
C LEU A 223 3.47 40.42 6.52
N SER A 224 2.96 41.64 6.78
CA SER A 224 1.92 41.89 7.80
C SER A 224 0.55 41.32 7.46
N LYS A 225 0.24 41.10 6.17
CA LYS A 225 -1.04 40.54 5.71
C LYS A 225 -1.04 39.02 5.51
N LEU A 226 0.12 38.38 5.65
CA LEU A 226 0.27 36.92 5.49
C LEU A 226 -0.14 36.12 6.73
N LYS A 227 -0.09 36.74 7.94
CA LYS A 227 -0.41 36.04 9.18
C LYS A 227 -1.88 35.59 9.32
N ASP A 228 -2.80 36.29 8.64
CA ASP A 228 -4.25 36.01 8.77
C ASP A 228 -4.87 35.41 7.50
N LYS A 229 -4.11 35.26 6.41
CA LYS A 229 -4.63 34.71 5.16
C LYS A 229 -4.45 33.20 5.09
N LYS A 230 -5.57 32.45 5.09
CA LYS A 230 -5.56 31.02 4.77
C LYS A 230 -5.21 30.84 3.29
N VAL A 231 -3.99 30.39 3.02
CA VAL A 231 -3.54 30.09 1.65
C VAL A 231 -4.03 28.71 1.24
N LYS A 232 -4.71 28.64 0.09
CA LYS A 232 -5.20 27.37 -0.45
C LYS A 232 -4.00 26.58 -1.03
N VAL A 233 -3.70 25.45 -0.40
CA VAL A 233 -2.63 24.55 -0.86
C VAL A 233 -3.25 23.49 -1.75
N SER A 234 -2.71 23.32 -2.95
CA SER A 234 -3.08 22.24 -3.86
C SER A 234 -2.30 20.98 -3.50
N LEU A 235 -2.90 19.80 -3.69
CA LEU A 235 -2.27 18.51 -3.45
C LEU A 235 -2.11 17.76 -4.77
N ALA A 236 -0.91 17.27 -5.02
CA ALA A 236 -0.67 16.23 -6.03
C ALA A 236 -0.67 14.88 -5.33
N ILE A 237 -1.44 13.94 -5.85
CA ILE A 237 -1.69 12.64 -5.23
C ILE A 237 -1.34 11.55 -6.24
N LEU A 238 -0.65 10.51 -5.78
CA LEU A 238 -0.49 9.24 -6.46
C LEU A 238 -1.10 8.16 -5.57
N GLY A 239 -2.16 7.51 -6.06
CA GLY A 239 -2.91 6.51 -5.29
C GLY A 239 -2.07 5.29 -4.93
N GLY A 240 -2.35 4.69 -3.77
CA GLY A 240 -1.63 3.49 -3.32
C GLY A 240 -1.82 2.29 -4.25
N GLY A 241 -3.01 2.15 -4.86
CA GLY A 241 -3.28 1.12 -5.87
C GLY A 241 -2.36 1.24 -7.09
N ASP A 242 -2.14 2.49 -7.57
CA ASP A 242 -1.28 2.77 -8.72
C ASP A 242 0.20 2.40 -8.45
N VAL A 243 0.57 2.23 -7.19
CA VAL A 243 1.93 1.84 -6.77
C VAL A 243 2.02 0.34 -6.47
N VAL A 244 1.05 -0.20 -5.72
CA VAL A 244 1.12 -1.59 -5.23
C VAL A 244 0.82 -2.61 -6.32
N PHE A 245 -0.14 -2.36 -7.21
CA PHE A 245 -0.48 -3.34 -8.24
C PHE A 245 0.63 -3.52 -9.30
N PRO A 246 1.29 -2.47 -9.82
CA PRO A 246 2.48 -2.65 -10.64
C PRO A 246 3.62 -3.39 -9.91
N LEU A 247 3.78 -3.16 -8.61
CA LEU A 247 4.78 -3.86 -7.82
C LEU A 247 4.46 -5.36 -7.68
N ILE A 248 3.19 -5.72 -7.45
CA ILE A 248 2.76 -7.12 -7.42
C ILE A 248 2.99 -7.77 -8.78
N LEU A 249 2.62 -7.10 -9.89
CA LEU A 249 2.89 -7.61 -11.22
C LEU A 249 4.39 -7.84 -11.45
N ALA A 250 5.22 -6.85 -11.13
CA ALA A 250 6.67 -6.96 -11.26
C ALA A 250 7.22 -8.10 -10.40
N GLY A 251 6.72 -8.28 -9.17
CA GLY A 251 7.13 -9.36 -8.27
C GLY A 251 6.70 -10.75 -8.72
N VAL A 252 5.57 -10.90 -9.39
CA VAL A 252 5.11 -12.19 -9.94
C VAL A 252 5.92 -12.60 -11.17
N VAL A 253 6.47 -11.63 -11.92
CA VAL A 253 7.31 -11.87 -13.11
C VAL A 253 8.77 -12.06 -12.74
N PHE A 254 9.22 -11.45 -11.64
CA PHE A 254 10.60 -11.49 -11.14
C PHE A 254 10.99 -12.85 -10.58
#